data_5e8fe9b982d63d9841e109d961bb8c2c
#
_entry.id   5e8fe9b982d63d9841e109d961bb8c2c
#
_cell.length_a   1.000
_cell.length_b   1.000
_cell.length_c   1.000
_cell.angle_alpha   90.00
_cell.angle_beta   90.00
_cell.angle_gamma   90.00
#
_symmetry.space_group_name_H-M   'P 1'
#
loop_
_entity.id
_entity.type
_entity.pdbx_description
1 polymer ?
#
loop_
_entity_poly.entity_id
_entity_poly.type
_entity_poly.pdbx_seq_one_letter_code
_entity_poly.pdbx_strand_id
1 'polypeptide(L)'
;MSYVYIDGTFYEKDQAKISVFDHGFLYGDGVFEGIRAYNGMIFRLTEHVDRLYDSAKVIALTPSVSKKEMEEIIIKTCIKNNIRDGYMRPIVSRGIGDLGLNPYLCKKSSIVCIADKISLYPPEDYENGLKIITVATHRNYNESLNPRVKSLNYLNNIMAKIEAVQSGVKEALLLNPIGYVAECTGDNLFIVRKGKIYTPSVQSGSLDGITAAAVAELAIKRGFEVISGLMSRFDIWISDECWLTGTAAEMIPVTSVDARLIGDGKVGPVYKQLLADFKHLTETTGTPIA
;
A
#
# COMPACT_ATOMS: atom_id res chain seq x y z
N MET A 1 -24.22 -2.21 -11.35
CA MET A 1 -23.25 -1.76 -12.39
C MET A 1 -22.13 -1.04 -11.67
N SER A 2 -20.87 -1.26 -12.08
CA SER A 2 -19.69 -0.56 -11.52
C SER A 2 -19.14 0.41 -12.58
N TYR A 3 -18.76 1.60 -12.16
CA TYR A 3 -18.28 2.67 -13.03
C TYR A 3 -16.81 3.01 -12.72
N VAL A 4 -16.06 3.32 -13.77
CA VAL A 4 -14.67 3.80 -13.70
C VAL A 4 -14.63 5.23 -14.22
N TYR A 5 -13.98 6.13 -13.49
CA TYR A 5 -13.69 7.47 -13.95
C TYR A 5 -12.44 7.46 -14.84
N ILE A 6 -12.51 8.05 -16.02
CA ILE A 6 -11.37 8.28 -16.91
C ILE A 6 -11.49 9.70 -17.51
N ASP A 7 -10.54 10.57 -17.22
CA ASP A 7 -10.35 11.90 -17.84
C ASP A 7 -11.63 12.75 -17.95
N GLY A 8 -12.43 12.81 -16.90
CA GLY A 8 -13.65 13.62 -16.84
C GLY A 8 -14.96 12.85 -17.08
N THR A 9 -14.89 11.59 -17.48
CA THR A 9 -16.07 10.78 -17.85
C THR A 9 -16.15 9.50 -17.02
N PHE A 10 -17.37 9.11 -16.64
CA PHE A 10 -17.63 7.81 -16.02
C PHE A 10 -18.05 6.80 -17.08
N TYR A 11 -17.34 5.71 -17.17
CA TYR A 11 -17.64 4.57 -18.06
C TYR A 11 -18.10 3.38 -17.24
N GLU A 12 -19.00 2.56 -17.77
CA GLU A 12 -19.25 1.25 -17.21
C GLU A 12 -17.97 0.40 -17.25
N LYS A 13 -17.77 -0.47 -16.27
CA LYS A 13 -16.55 -1.26 -16.08
C LYS A 13 -16.05 -1.90 -17.37
N ASP A 14 -16.94 -2.52 -18.13
CA ASP A 14 -16.61 -3.25 -19.37
C ASP A 14 -16.31 -2.32 -20.56
N GLN A 15 -16.69 -1.06 -20.46
CA GLN A 15 -16.44 -0.01 -21.47
C GLN A 15 -15.25 0.89 -21.11
N ALA A 16 -14.73 0.80 -19.89
CA ALA A 16 -13.58 1.56 -19.43
C ALA A 16 -12.31 1.05 -20.11
N LYS A 17 -11.72 1.86 -20.98
CA LYS A 17 -10.55 1.50 -21.80
C LYS A 17 -9.54 2.65 -21.80
N ILE A 18 -8.27 2.32 -21.84
CA ILE A 18 -7.17 3.24 -22.08
C ILE A 18 -6.54 2.97 -23.44
N SER A 19 -5.83 3.95 -23.98
CA SER A 19 -5.10 3.78 -25.24
C SER A 19 -3.94 2.79 -25.05
N VAL A 20 -3.68 1.95 -26.06
CA VAL A 20 -2.48 1.09 -26.10
C VAL A 20 -1.17 1.89 -26.23
N PHE A 21 -1.25 3.18 -26.57
CA PHE A 21 -0.14 4.12 -26.60
C PHE A 21 0.02 4.93 -25.30
N ASP A 22 -0.73 4.60 -24.26
CA ASP A 22 -0.52 5.19 -22.93
C ASP A 22 0.79 4.69 -22.34
N HIS A 23 1.67 5.61 -21.93
CA HIS A 23 3.00 5.25 -21.38
C HIS A 23 2.91 4.54 -20.03
N GLY A 24 1.83 4.72 -19.29
CA GLY A 24 1.55 3.90 -18.10
C GLY A 24 1.37 2.42 -18.48
N PHE A 25 0.70 2.15 -19.61
CA PHE A 25 0.55 0.78 -20.13
C PHE A 25 1.84 0.27 -20.76
N LEU A 26 2.52 1.08 -21.60
CA LEU A 26 3.71 0.66 -22.33
C LEU A 26 4.94 0.46 -21.43
N TYR A 27 5.14 1.34 -20.44
CA TYR A 27 6.39 1.45 -19.69
C TYR A 27 6.21 1.48 -18.17
N GLY A 28 4.98 1.46 -17.66
CA GLY A 28 4.71 1.67 -16.25
C GLY A 28 4.98 3.12 -15.82
N ASP A 29 5.02 4.09 -16.76
CA ASP A 29 5.25 5.50 -16.47
C ASP A 29 3.98 6.15 -15.93
N GLY A 30 3.83 6.08 -14.63
CA GLY A 30 2.72 6.59 -13.88
C GLY A 30 2.80 6.23 -12.41
N VAL A 31 1.86 6.75 -11.65
CA VAL A 31 1.75 6.56 -10.19
C VAL A 31 0.32 6.22 -9.80
N PHE A 32 0.16 5.60 -8.64
CA PHE A 32 -1.16 5.25 -8.14
C PHE A 32 -1.24 5.31 -6.62
N GLU A 33 -2.46 5.30 -6.12
CA GLU A 33 -2.75 5.09 -4.70
C GLU A 33 -3.73 3.95 -4.48
N GLY A 34 -3.74 3.46 -3.25
CA GLY A 34 -4.77 2.62 -2.71
C GLY A 34 -5.33 3.31 -1.48
N ILE A 35 -6.62 3.60 -1.49
CA ILE A 35 -7.30 4.37 -0.44
C ILE A 35 -8.51 3.55 0.01
N ARG A 36 -8.84 3.60 1.30
CA ARG A 36 -9.96 2.84 1.82
C ARG A 36 -11.00 3.74 2.46
N ALA A 37 -12.26 3.38 2.27
CA ALA A 37 -13.38 3.98 2.95
C ALA A 37 -13.97 2.98 3.96
N TYR A 38 -14.39 3.51 5.10
CA TYR A 38 -15.03 2.79 6.19
C TYR A 38 -16.27 3.56 6.61
N ASN A 39 -17.41 2.92 6.70
CA ASN A 39 -18.66 3.52 7.15
C ASN A 39 -19.00 4.87 6.49
N GLY A 40 -18.69 5.03 5.19
CA GLY A 40 -18.95 6.25 4.43
C GLY A 40 -17.92 7.38 4.63
N MET A 41 -16.78 7.07 5.27
CA MET A 41 -15.68 8.01 5.48
C MET A 41 -14.42 7.49 4.76
N ILE A 42 -13.78 8.32 3.95
CA ILE A 42 -12.51 7.98 3.28
C ILE A 42 -11.37 8.27 4.25
N PHE A 43 -10.67 7.23 4.66
CA PHE A 43 -9.59 7.33 5.64
C PHE A 43 -8.34 8.00 5.04
N ARG A 44 -7.86 9.07 5.69
CA ARG A 44 -6.62 9.77 5.32
C ARG A 44 -6.55 10.20 3.84
N LEU A 45 -7.67 10.70 3.28
CA LEU A 45 -7.76 11.05 1.84
C LEU A 45 -6.68 12.04 1.42
N THR A 46 -6.50 13.13 2.16
CA THR A 46 -5.53 14.19 1.83
C THR A 46 -4.10 13.66 1.85
N GLU A 47 -3.71 12.87 2.85
CA GLU A 47 -2.37 12.27 2.94
C GLU A 47 -2.09 11.32 1.76
N HIS A 48 -3.08 10.55 1.32
CA HIS A 48 -2.96 9.71 0.13
C HIS A 48 -2.81 10.54 -1.15
N VAL A 49 -3.59 11.60 -1.31
CA VAL A 49 -3.47 12.50 -2.47
C VAL A 49 -2.13 13.23 -2.45
N ASP A 50 -1.66 13.68 -1.29
CA ASP A 50 -0.34 14.29 -1.16
C ASP A 50 0.76 13.34 -1.62
N ARG A 51 0.77 12.08 -1.16
CA ARG A 51 1.76 11.09 -1.57
C ARG A 51 1.65 10.71 -3.06
N LEU A 52 0.45 10.69 -3.64
CA LEU A 52 0.26 10.50 -5.08
C LEU A 52 0.98 11.59 -5.88
N TYR A 53 0.83 12.86 -5.46
CA TYR A 53 1.46 14.01 -6.12
C TYR A 53 2.96 14.08 -5.86
N ASP A 54 3.43 13.68 -4.68
CA ASP A 54 4.86 13.56 -4.40
C ASP A 54 5.50 12.48 -5.27
N SER A 55 4.85 11.32 -5.41
CA SER A 55 5.29 10.26 -6.32
C SER A 55 5.34 10.73 -7.78
N ALA A 56 4.31 11.46 -8.23
CA ALA A 56 4.27 12.04 -9.58
C ALA A 56 5.42 13.03 -9.78
N LYS A 57 5.67 13.91 -8.81
CA LYS A 57 6.77 14.90 -8.86
C LYS A 57 8.14 14.24 -9.03
N VAL A 58 8.41 13.14 -8.33
CA VAL A 58 9.70 12.44 -8.40
C VAL A 58 9.97 11.91 -9.81
N ILE A 59 8.95 11.44 -10.53
CA ILE A 59 9.07 10.99 -11.92
C ILE A 59 8.82 12.11 -12.95
N ALA A 60 8.87 13.38 -12.53
CA ALA A 60 8.59 14.54 -13.36
C ALA A 60 7.24 14.45 -14.13
N LEU A 61 6.22 13.87 -13.51
CA LEU A 61 4.86 13.75 -14.01
C LEU A 61 3.99 14.85 -13.41
N THR A 62 3.40 15.69 -14.25
CA THR A 62 2.43 16.72 -13.81
C THR A 62 1.01 16.19 -14.01
N PRO A 63 0.26 15.89 -12.92
CA PRO A 63 -1.14 15.51 -13.05
C PRO A 63 -1.97 16.62 -13.72
N SER A 64 -2.90 16.24 -14.58
CA SER A 64 -3.75 17.19 -15.33
C SER A 64 -4.86 17.82 -14.50
N VAL A 65 -4.95 17.46 -13.22
CA VAL A 65 -5.89 18.01 -12.22
C VAL A 65 -5.14 18.42 -10.96
N SER A 66 -5.70 19.36 -10.20
CA SER A 66 -5.16 19.75 -8.89
C SER A 66 -5.40 18.66 -7.82
N LYS A 67 -4.72 18.74 -6.67
CA LYS A 67 -4.95 17.85 -5.52
C LYS A 67 -6.42 17.86 -5.08
N LYS A 68 -7.02 19.05 -5.00
CA LYS A 68 -8.44 19.21 -4.63
C LYS A 68 -9.37 18.53 -5.62
N GLU A 69 -9.15 18.72 -6.93
CA GLU A 69 -9.94 18.05 -7.96
C GLU A 69 -9.75 16.51 -7.90
N MET A 70 -8.55 16.03 -7.56
CA MET A 70 -8.31 14.59 -7.35
C MET A 70 -9.12 14.05 -6.18
N GLU A 71 -9.16 14.74 -5.04
CA GLU A 71 -10.02 14.37 -3.92
C GLU A 71 -11.50 14.32 -4.33
N GLU A 72 -11.98 15.34 -5.05
CA GLU A 72 -13.35 15.36 -5.58
C GLU A 72 -13.64 14.21 -6.56
N ILE A 73 -12.70 13.85 -7.43
CA ILE A 73 -12.81 12.69 -8.34
C ILE A 73 -12.96 11.39 -7.54
N ILE A 74 -12.15 11.21 -6.51
CA ILE A 74 -12.22 10.02 -5.65
C ILE A 74 -13.59 9.95 -4.96
N ILE A 75 -14.06 11.04 -4.35
CA ILE A 75 -15.36 11.12 -3.70
C ILE A 75 -16.49 10.85 -4.69
N LYS A 76 -16.50 11.52 -5.85
CA LYS A 76 -17.51 11.32 -6.90
C LYS A 76 -17.52 9.88 -7.42
N THR A 77 -16.34 9.22 -7.48
CA THR A 77 -16.25 7.82 -7.89
C THR A 77 -16.86 6.89 -6.84
N CYS A 78 -16.69 7.18 -5.54
CA CYS A 78 -17.38 6.47 -4.46
C CYS A 78 -18.90 6.62 -4.55
N ILE A 79 -19.38 7.87 -4.70
CA ILE A 79 -20.83 8.16 -4.82
C ILE A 79 -21.43 7.42 -6.01
N LYS A 80 -20.79 7.49 -7.18
CA LYS A 80 -21.25 6.86 -8.44
C LYS A 80 -21.39 5.34 -8.31
N ASN A 81 -20.56 4.72 -7.46
CA ASN A 81 -20.53 3.28 -7.23
C ASN A 81 -21.25 2.85 -5.93
N ASN A 82 -21.90 3.78 -5.21
CA ASN A 82 -22.53 3.52 -3.92
C ASN A 82 -21.57 2.87 -2.89
N ILE A 83 -20.30 3.28 -2.89
CA ILE A 83 -19.30 2.80 -1.96
C ILE A 83 -19.47 3.53 -0.62
N ARG A 84 -19.66 2.76 0.45
CA ARG A 84 -19.56 3.21 1.85
C ARG A 84 -18.37 2.54 2.55
N ASP A 85 -18.17 1.26 2.23
CA ASP A 85 -17.03 0.45 2.64
C ASP A 85 -16.39 -0.11 1.37
N GLY A 86 -15.13 0.24 1.10
CA GLY A 86 -14.49 -0.17 -0.14
C GLY A 86 -13.11 0.44 -0.36
N TYR A 87 -12.60 0.21 -1.53
CA TYR A 87 -11.23 0.54 -1.92
C TYR A 87 -11.23 1.37 -3.20
N MET A 88 -10.47 2.46 -3.17
CA MET A 88 -10.29 3.34 -4.31
C MET A 88 -8.87 3.22 -4.85
N ARG A 89 -8.75 3.18 -6.17
CA ARG A 89 -7.50 3.12 -6.92
C ARG A 89 -7.43 4.32 -7.88
N PRO A 90 -7.03 5.51 -7.40
CA PRO A 90 -6.67 6.58 -8.31
C PRO A 90 -5.31 6.28 -8.96
N ILE A 91 -5.21 6.55 -10.26
CA ILE A 91 -4.03 6.33 -11.10
C ILE A 91 -3.80 7.61 -11.89
N VAL A 92 -2.56 8.02 -11.98
CA VAL A 92 -2.10 9.08 -12.89
C VAL A 92 -1.06 8.45 -13.80
N SER A 93 -1.38 8.23 -15.07
CA SER A 93 -0.41 7.81 -16.07
C SER A 93 0.19 9.01 -16.78
N ARG A 94 1.34 8.82 -17.43
CA ARG A 94 1.94 9.84 -18.30
C ARG A 94 1.01 10.26 -19.43
N GLY A 95 0.10 9.38 -19.85
CA GLY A 95 -0.82 9.58 -20.95
C GLY A 95 -0.26 9.09 -22.30
N ILE A 96 -0.98 9.46 -23.36
CA ILE A 96 -0.68 9.00 -24.71
C ILE A 96 0.55 9.72 -25.29
N GLY A 97 1.49 8.93 -25.79
CA GLY A 97 2.69 9.40 -26.47
C GLY A 97 3.05 8.54 -27.70
N ASP A 98 4.27 8.64 -28.15
CA ASP A 98 4.86 7.76 -29.16
C ASP A 98 5.50 6.52 -28.49
N LEU A 99 6.24 5.72 -29.27
CA LEU A 99 6.96 4.55 -28.74
C LEU A 99 8.34 4.89 -28.13
N GLY A 100 8.70 6.17 -28.07
CA GLY A 100 9.94 6.63 -27.48
C GLY A 100 9.84 6.79 -25.97
N LEU A 101 10.99 6.80 -25.28
CA LEU A 101 11.06 6.92 -23.82
C LEU A 101 11.05 8.39 -23.34
N ASN A 102 10.98 9.37 -24.22
CA ASN A 102 10.98 10.78 -23.83
C ASN A 102 9.59 11.18 -23.24
N PRO A 103 9.47 11.38 -21.91
CA PRO A 103 8.19 11.62 -21.27
C PRO A 103 7.57 12.97 -21.64
N TYR A 104 8.38 13.90 -22.14
CA TYR A 104 7.93 15.25 -22.54
C TYR A 104 7.20 15.28 -23.89
N LEU A 105 7.16 14.16 -24.62
CA LEU A 105 6.35 14.02 -25.83
C LEU A 105 4.89 13.63 -25.55
N CYS A 106 4.59 13.20 -24.33
CA CYS A 106 3.22 12.98 -23.86
C CYS A 106 2.58 14.33 -23.50
N LYS A 107 1.55 14.72 -24.23
CA LYS A 107 0.96 16.06 -24.13
C LYS A 107 0.15 16.30 -22.85
N LYS A 108 -0.43 15.25 -22.28
CA LYS A 108 -1.34 15.34 -21.13
C LYS A 108 -1.35 14.02 -20.37
N SER A 109 -1.25 14.10 -19.04
CA SER A 109 -1.44 12.94 -18.18
C SER A 109 -2.89 12.47 -18.19
N SER A 110 -3.12 11.17 -18.04
CA SER A 110 -4.44 10.56 -17.91
C SER A 110 -4.75 10.23 -16.45
N ILE A 111 -5.97 10.50 -16.03
CA ILE A 111 -6.48 10.27 -14.68
C ILE A 111 -7.51 9.15 -14.73
N VAL A 112 -7.25 8.07 -14.00
CA VAL A 112 -8.20 6.97 -13.84
C VAL A 112 -8.52 6.82 -12.35
N CYS A 113 -9.79 6.63 -12.00
CA CYS A 113 -10.18 6.27 -10.64
C CYS A 113 -11.17 5.10 -10.66
N ILE A 114 -10.80 4.03 -9.96
CA ILE A 114 -11.62 2.84 -9.75
C ILE A 114 -12.08 2.84 -8.29
N ALA A 115 -13.33 2.50 -8.03
CA ALA A 115 -13.82 2.23 -6.67
C ALA A 115 -14.59 0.91 -6.67
N ASP A 116 -14.17 -0.03 -5.81
CA ASP A 116 -14.76 -1.36 -5.71
C ASP A 116 -14.62 -1.90 -4.27
N LYS A 117 -15.30 -2.99 -3.98
CA LYS A 117 -15.09 -3.75 -2.73
C LYS A 117 -13.76 -4.48 -2.78
N ILE A 118 -13.09 -4.61 -1.63
CA ILE A 118 -11.86 -5.38 -1.50
C ILE A 118 -11.96 -6.34 -0.31
N SER A 119 -11.43 -7.55 -0.49
CA SER A 119 -11.11 -8.49 0.57
C SER A 119 -9.77 -9.13 0.19
N LEU A 120 -8.70 -8.79 0.92
CA LEU A 120 -7.35 -9.26 0.56
C LEU A 120 -7.06 -10.63 1.13
N TYR A 121 -7.44 -10.86 2.38
CA TYR A 121 -7.26 -12.11 3.10
C TYR A 121 -8.60 -12.60 3.67
N PRO A 122 -8.80 -13.92 3.79
CA PRO A 122 -9.97 -14.45 4.44
C PRO A 122 -9.93 -14.19 5.96
N PRO A 123 -11.09 -14.16 6.66
CA PRO A 123 -11.17 -13.83 8.08
C PRO A 123 -10.25 -14.66 8.99
N GLU A 124 -10.06 -15.93 8.68
CA GLU A 124 -9.21 -16.85 9.43
C GLU A 124 -7.73 -16.41 9.47
N ASP A 125 -7.24 -15.69 8.47
CA ASP A 125 -5.87 -15.17 8.47
C ASP A 125 -5.70 -14.01 9.47
N TYR A 126 -6.74 -13.21 9.68
CA TYR A 126 -6.74 -12.16 10.69
C TYR A 126 -6.84 -12.71 12.12
N GLU A 127 -7.47 -13.87 12.29
CA GLU A 127 -7.63 -14.54 13.58
C GLU A 127 -6.39 -15.36 13.95
N ASN A 128 -5.81 -16.11 12.99
CA ASN A 128 -4.75 -17.07 13.23
C ASN A 128 -3.34 -16.56 12.87
N GLY A 129 -3.26 -15.47 12.09
CA GLY A 129 -2.03 -14.90 11.60
C GLY A 129 -1.44 -15.59 10.37
N LEU A 130 -0.70 -14.81 9.60
CA LEU A 130 -0.03 -15.27 8.39
C LEU A 130 1.25 -16.05 8.72
N LYS A 131 1.56 -17.00 7.85
CA LYS A 131 2.91 -17.55 7.68
C LYS A 131 3.50 -16.89 6.44
N ILE A 132 4.70 -16.32 6.56
CA ILE A 132 5.39 -15.65 5.47
C ILE A 132 6.82 -16.19 5.30
N ILE A 133 7.42 -15.94 4.16
CA ILE A 133 8.81 -16.32 3.88
C ILE A 133 9.61 -15.12 3.38
N THR A 134 10.91 -15.17 3.65
CA THR A 134 11.88 -14.31 2.98
C THR A 134 12.15 -14.89 1.59
N VAL A 135 12.06 -14.03 0.56
CA VAL A 135 12.24 -14.42 -0.85
C VAL A 135 13.60 -14.02 -1.40
N ALA A 136 14.00 -14.64 -2.53
CA ALA A 136 15.25 -14.32 -3.22
C ALA A 136 15.16 -12.96 -3.95
N THR A 137 13.98 -12.59 -4.43
CA THR A 137 13.76 -11.28 -5.04
C THR A 137 14.01 -10.17 -4.01
N HIS A 138 15.03 -9.35 -4.23
CA HIS A 138 15.31 -8.17 -3.42
C HIS A 138 14.38 -7.02 -3.77
N ARG A 139 14.13 -6.14 -2.80
CA ARG A 139 13.45 -4.88 -3.03
C ARG A 139 14.28 -3.97 -3.93
N ASN A 140 13.64 -3.13 -4.72
CA ASN A 140 14.32 -2.19 -5.60
C ASN A 140 15.40 -1.39 -4.84
N TYR A 141 16.54 -1.19 -5.51
CA TYR A 141 17.56 -0.27 -5.00
C TYR A 141 17.05 1.17 -5.05
N ASN A 142 17.24 1.92 -3.96
CA ASN A 142 16.67 3.26 -3.78
C ASN A 142 17.08 4.25 -4.88
N GLU A 143 18.29 4.11 -5.43
CA GLU A 143 18.81 5.01 -6.48
C GLU A 143 18.43 4.56 -7.90
N SER A 144 17.84 3.37 -8.09
CA SER A 144 17.35 2.95 -9.42
C SER A 144 15.87 3.22 -9.60
N LEU A 145 15.02 2.74 -8.72
CA LEU A 145 13.59 3.04 -8.65
C LEU A 145 13.17 3.06 -7.19
N ASN A 146 13.14 4.25 -6.61
CA ASN A 146 12.92 4.41 -5.17
C ASN A 146 11.56 3.83 -4.75
N PRO A 147 11.52 2.87 -3.79
CA PRO A 147 10.29 2.26 -3.31
C PRO A 147 9.26 3.23 -2.71
N ARG A 148 9.70 4.42 -2.30
CA ARG A 148 8.79 5.48 -1.82
C ARG A 148 7.93 6.08 -2.95
N VAL A 149 8.38 5.95 -4.20
CA VAL A 149 7.57 6.30 -5.37
C VAL A 149 6.57 5.18 -5.62
N LYS A 150 5.31 5.44 -5.37
CA LYS A 150 4.25 4.46 -5.62
C LYS A 150 3.88 4.44 -7.11
N SER A 151 4.83 3.97 -7.94
CA SER A 151 4.73 3.93 -9.39
C SER A 151 3.95 2.72 -9.90
N LEU A 152 3.59 2.72 -11.17
CA LEU A 152 2.95 1.56 -11.83
C LEU A 152 3.93 0.39 -12.06
N ASN A 153 5.21 0.54 -11.73
CA ASN A 153 6.24 -0.51 -11.86
C ASN A 153 6.20 -1.48 -10.66
N TYR A 154 5.18 -2.32 -10.60
CA TYR A 154 5.00 -3.28 -9.49
C TYR A 154 5.53 -4.67 -9.78
N LEU A 155 6.28 -4.85 -10.87
CA LEU A 155 6.79 -6.17 -11.25
C LEU A 155 7.75 -6.76 -10.20
N ASN A 156 8.57 -5.95 -9.54
CA ASN A 156 9.40 -6.40 -8.42
C ASN A 156 8.56 -7.03 -7.28
N ASN A 157 7.47 -6.38 -6.89
CA ASN A 157 6.54 -6.89 -5.87
C ASN A 157 5.82 -8.16 -6.35
N ILE A 158 5.45 -8.24 -7.65
CA ILE A 158 4.81 -9.41 -8.26
C ILE A 158 5.78 -10.60 -8.27
N MET A 159 7.06 -10.40 -8.61
CA MET A 159 8.07 -11.47 -8.58
C MET A 159 8.22 -12.06 -7.18
N ALA A 160 8.31 -11.21 -6.16
CA ALA A 160 8.32 -11.66 -4.77
C ALA A 160 7.05 -12.42 -4.38
N LYS A 161 5.89 -11.95 -4.84
CA LYS A 161 4.59 -12.62 -4.60
C LYS A 161 4.51 -13.99 -5.26
N ILE A 162 5.09 -14.15 -6.45
CA ILE A 162 5.17 -15.45 -7.14
C ILE A 162 5.95 -16.46 -6.28
N GLU A 163 7.11 -16.07 -5.73
CA GLU A 163 7.90 -16.93 -4.86
C GLU A 163 7.12 -17.36 -3.61
N ALA A 164 6.39 -16.42 -2.97
CA ALA A 164 5.54 -16.73 -1.83
C ALA A 164 4.46 -17.77 -2.18
N VAL A 165 3.72 -17.53 -3.26
CA VAL A 165 2.63 -18.43 -3.71
C VAL A 165 3.17 -19.81 -4.09
N GLN A 166 4.30 -19.89 -4.79
CA GLN A 166 4.95 -21.16 -5.13
C GLN A 166 5.44 -21.92 -3.89
N SER A 167 5.76 -21.21 -2.82
CA SER A 167 6.14 -21.79 -1.53
C SER A 167 4.94 -22.12 -0.62
N GLY A 168 3.71 -21.95 -1.11
CA GLY A 168 2.49 -22.27 -0.37
C GLY A 168 2.11 -21.27 0.72
N VAL A 169 2.68 -20.04 0.69
CA VAL A 169 2.34 -18.97 1.64
C VAL A 169 1.71 -17.77 0.92
N LYS A 170 1.04 -16.91 1.67
CA LYS A 170 0.25 -15.81 1.10
C LYS A 170 1.03 -14.51 0.96
N GLU A 171 2.19 -14.36 1.65
CA GLU A 171 2.94 -13.12 1.63
C GLU A 171 4.46 -13.37 1.71
N ALA A 172 5.25 -12.43 1.17
CA ALA A 172 6.70 -12.46 1.11
C ALA A 172 7.33 -11.28 1.82
N LEU A 173 8.41 -11.56 2.55
CA LEU A 173 9.31 -10.58 3.12
C LEU A 173 10.45 -10.30 2.14
N LEU A 174 10.63 -9.04 1.74
CA LEU A 174 11.72 -8.61 0.88
C LEU A 174 12.85 -8.00 1.70
N LEU A 175 14.06 -8.39 1.38
CA LEU A 175 15.27 -7.71 1.83
C LEU A 175 15.70 -6.68 0.78
N ASN A 176 16.36 -5.63 1.23
CA ASN A 176 17.06 -4.74 0.32
C ASN A 176 18.37 -5.36 -0.21
N PRO A 177 19.03 -4.79 -1.22
CA PRO A 177 20.23 -5.36 -1.81
C PRO A 177 21.42 -5.56 -0.85
N ILE A 178 21.44 -4.94 0.31
CA ILE A 178 22.49 -5.09 1.34
C ILE A 178 22.04 -5.98 2.52
N GLY A 179 20.89 -6.66 2.40
CA GLY A 179 20.45 -7.71 3.32
C GLY A 179 19.60 -7.26 4.50
N TYR A 180 19.19 -6.01 4.59
CA TYR A 180 18.24 -5.55 5.60
C TYR A 180 16.80 -5.72 5.13
N VAL A 181 15.91 -5.92 6.08
CA VAL A 181 14.46 -5.99 5.85
C VAL A 181 13.96 -4.67 5.29
N ALA A 182 13.24 -4.73 4.18
CA ALA A 182 12.57 -3.59 3.58
C ALA A 182 11.08 -3.57 3.96
N GLU A 183 10.29 -4.39 3.33
CA GLU A 183 8.84 -4.50 3.53
C GLU A 183 8.33 -5.84 2.97
N CYS A 184 7.03 -6.10 3.03
CA CYS A 184 6.38 -7.20 2.31
C CYS A 184 5.92 -6.77 0.91
N THR A 185 5.22 -7.65 0.16
CA THR A 185 4.88 -7.34 -1.25
C THR A 185 3.94 -6.14 -1.41
N GLY A 186 3.12 -5.84 -0.41
CA GLY A 186 2.19 -4.70 -0.42
C GLY A 186 2.03 -4.01 0.93
N ASP A 187 2.81 -4.41 1.93
CA ASP A 187 2.59 -4.06 3.33
C ASP A 187 3.91 -3.71 4.04
N ASN A 188 3.86 -2.75 4.97
CA ASN A 188 4.93 -2.48 5.90
C ASN A 188 4.92 -3.52 7.04
N LEU A 189 6.05 -3.70 7.73
CA LEU A 189 6.21 -4.67 8.79
C LEU A 189 6.52 -3.98 10.13
N PHE A 190 5.92 -4.50 11.20
CA PHE A 190 6.21 -4.15 12.59
C PHE A 190 6.51 -5.38 13.41
N ILE A 191 7.39 -5.22 14.39
CA ILE A 191 7.64 -6.25 15.41
C ILE A 191 7.58 -5.64 16.81
N VAL A 192 7.26 -6.47 17.81
CA VAL A 192 7.43 -6.14 19.23
C VAL A 192 8.63 -6.91 19.76
N ARG A 193 9.50 -6.23 20.49
CA ARG A 193 10.59 -6.84 21.22
C ARG A 193 10.83 -6.12 22.53
N LYS A 194 10.78 -6.87 23.65
CA LYS A 194 10.99 -6.33 25.01
C LYS A 194 10.14 -5.09 25.31
N GLY A 195 8.86 -5.12 24.91
CA GLY A 195 7.90 -4.06 25.14
C GLY A 195 8.05 -2.82 24.24
N LYS A 196 8.95 -2.82 23.25
CA LYS A 196 9.11 -1.75 22.26
C LYS A 196 8.66 -2.25 20.90
N ILE A 197 8.21 -1.32 20.05
CA ILE A 197 7.78 -1.58 18.67
C ILE A 197 8.88 -1.12 17.71
N TYR A 198 9.21 -1.96 16.73
CA TYR A 198 10.21 -1.65 15.71
C TYR A 198 9.60 -1.82 14.32
N THR A 199 10.05 -0.98 13.38
CA THR A 199 9.69 -1.07 11.96
C THR A 199 10.90 -0.71 11.08
N PRO A 200 11.07 -1.33 9.91
CA PRO A 200 12.09 -0.92 8.96
C PRO A 200 11.94 0.55 8.59
N SER A 201 13.04 1.27 8.52
CA SER A 201 13.03 2.66 8.05
C SER A 201 12.80 2.73 6.54
N VAL A 202 12.27 3.85 6.04
CA VAL A 202 12.10 4.08 4.60
C VAL A 202 13.42 4.01 3.82
N GLN A 203 14.56 4.29 4.48
CA GLN A 203 15.89 4.14 3.90
C GLN A 203 16.26 2.68 3.61
N SER A 204 15.61 1.73 4.30
CA SER A 204 15.76 0.29 4.02
C SER A 204 15.09 -0.13 2.71
N GLY A 205 14.31 0.73 2.06
CA GLY A 205 13.60 0.44 0.81
C GLY A 205 12.12 0.12 0.99
N SER A 206 11.51 0.58 2.08
CA SER A 206 10.06 0.48 2.27
C SER A 206 9.31 1.71 1.74
N LEU A 207 8.04 1.53 1.41
CA LEU A 207 7.10 2.61 1.17
C LEU A 207 6.82 3.34 2.49
N ASP A 208 6.70 4.66 2.43
CA ASP A 208 6.21 5.48 3.54
C ASP A 208 4.70 5.26 3.71
N GLY A 209 4.32 4.21 4.45
CA GLY A 209 2.97 3.70 4.52
C GLY A 209 2.04 4.57 5.38
N ILE A 210 0.91 5.04 4.84
CA ILE A 210 -0.08 5.86 5.58
C ILE A 210 -0.75 5.03 6.69
N THR A 211 -1.07 3.76 6.43
CA THR A 211 -1.56 2.86 7.47
C THR A 211 -0.50 2.62 8.54
N ALA A 212 0.77 2.44 8.13
CA ALA A 212 1.88 2.28 9.07
C ALA A 212 2.05 3.51 9.97
N ALA A 213 1.96 4.72 9.41
CA ALA A 213 2.00 5.97 10.17
C ALA A 213 0.85 6.04 11.19
N ALA A 214 -0.38 5.74 10.78
CA ALA A 214 -1.54 5.72 11.68
C ALA A 214 -1.38 4.73 12.84
N VAL A 215 -0.87 3.52 12.57
CA VAL A 215 -0.61 2.50 13.60
C VAL A 215 0.51 2.94 14.55
N ALA A 216 1.58 3.56 14.03
CA ALA A 216 2.65 4.11 14.87
C ALA A 216 2.15 5.24 15.78
N GLU A 217 1.30 6.16 15.26
CA GLU A 217 0.66 7.21 16.07
C GLU A 217 -0.19 6.61 17.22
N LEU A 218 -0.97 5.55 16.93
CA LEU A 218 -1.76 4.86 17.95
C LEU A 218 -0.88 4.18 19.00
N ALA A 219 0.21 3.54 18.58
CA ALA A 219 1.17 2.92 19.48
C ALA A 219 1.81 3.95 20.42
N ILE A 220 2.23 5.10 19.89
CA ILE A 220 2.79 6.21 20.68
C ILE A 220 1.75 6.75 21.69
N LYS A 221 0.49 6.94 21.26
CA LYS A 221 -0.59 7.35 22.16
C LYS A 221 -0.84 6.37 23.32
N ARG A 222 -0.55 5.09 23.10
CA ARG A 222 -0.60 4.02 24.12
C ARG A 222 0.64 3.99 25.02
N GLY A 223 1.64 4.82 24.75
CA GLY A 223 2.88 4.89 25.52
C GLY A 223 3.96 3.91 25.07
N PHE A 224 3.77 3.25 23.91
CA PHE A 224 4.85 2.44 23.32
C PHE A 224 5.92 3.32 22.70
N GLU A 225 7.18 2.93 22.90
CA GLU A 225 8.29 3.46 22.12
C GLU A 225 8.28 2.80 20.74
N VAL A 226 8.19 3.61 19.67
CA VAL A 226 8.22 3.14 18.27
C VAL A 226 9.55 3.57 17.65
N ILE A 227 10.33 2.59 17.20
CA ILE A 227 11.68 2.78 16.68
C ILE A 227 11.70 2.40 15.19
N SER A 228 12.00 3.36 14.34
CA SER A 228 12.24 3.13 12.91
C SER A 228 13.74 3.04 12.65
N GLY A 229 14.20 1.95 12.01
CA GLY A 229 15.62 1.74 11.82
C GLY A 229 15.96 0.59 10.87
N LEU A 230 17.25 0.25 10.82
CA LEU A 230 17.71 -0.95 10.11
C LEU A 230 17.30 -2.18 10.90
N MET A 231 16.75 -3.17 10.20
CA MET A 231 16.27 -4.42 10.76
C MET A 231 16.77 -5.58 9.93
N SER A 232 17.22 -6.64 10.57
CA SER A 232 17.61 -7.89 9.93
C SER A 232 16.55 -8.98 10.17
N ARG A 233 16.64 -10.10 9.48
CA ARG A 233 15.79 -11.27 9.75
C ARG A 233 15.98 -11.80 11.18
N PHE A 234 17.20 -11.65 11.74
CA PHE A 234 17.47 -12.03 13.13
C PHE A 234 16.50 -11.32 14.09
N ASP A 235 16.28 -10.01 13.89
CA ASP A 235 15.42 -9.22 14.76
C ASP A 235 13.96 -9.69 14.71
N ILE A 236 13.50 -10.09 13.51
CA ILE A 236 12.15 -10.65 13.31
C ILE A 236 12.03 -12.01 14.02
N TRP A 237 12.99 -12.92 13.79
CA TRP A 237 12.93 -14.29 14.35
C TRP A 237 12.96 -14.36 15.87
N ILE A 238 13.53 -13.34 16.53
CA ILE A 238 13.57 -13.26 18.00
C ILE A 238 12.48 -12.36 18.58
N SER A 239 11.59 -11.81 17.75
CA SER A 239 10.53 -10.90 18.20
C SER A 239 9.44 -11.62 18.98
N ASP A 240 8.75 -10.86 19.81
CA ASP A 240 7.66 -11.36 20.65
C ASP A 240 6.34 -11.36 19.86
N GLU A 241 6.13 -10.37 18.96
CA GLU A 241 5.00 -10.25 18.04
C GLU A 241 5.47 -9.71 16.69
N CYS A 242 4.71 -10.00 15.63
CA CYS A 242 4.91 -9.43 14.29
C CYS A 242 3.56 -9.19 13.61
N TRP A 243 3.44 -8.10 12.86
CA TRP A 243 2.28 -7.85 12.00
C TRP A 243 2.66 -7.01 10.78
N LEU A 244 1.77 -7.02 9.79
CA LEU A 244 1.87 -6.20 8.60
C LEU A 244 0.79 -5.12 8.60
N THR A 245 1.07 -4.01 7.88
CA THR A 245 0.13 -2.91 7.71
C THR A 245 0.09 -2.45 6.26
N GLY A 246 -1.11 -2.31 5.73
CA GLY A 246 -1.33 -1.79 4.39
C GLY A 246 -2.77 -1.33 4.21
N THR A 247 -3.05 -0.48 3.25
CA THR A 247 -4.41 0.03 3.03
C THR A 247 -5.40 -1.09 2.71
N ALA A 248 -4.98 -2.10 1.94
CA ALA A 248 -5.81 -3.24 1.60
C ALA A 248 -5.87 -4.30 2.70
N ALA A 249 -4.73 -4.57 3.36
CA ALA A 249 -4.59 -5.54 4.43
C ALA A 249 -5.04 -5.01 5.79
N GLU A 250 -5.12 -3.67 5.97
CA GLU A 250 -5.32 -3.01 7.27
C GLU A 250 -4.17 -3.34 8.22
N MET A 251 -4.44 -4.11 9.25
CA MET A 251 -3.45 -4.72 10.13
C MET A 251 -3.66 -6.22 10.11
N ILE A 252 -2.64 -7.00 9.77
CA ILE A 252 -2.71 -8.45 9.75
C ILE A 252 -1.54 -9.07 10.54
N PRO A 253 -1.79 -10.02 11.47
CA PRO A 253 -0.74 -10.57 12.30
C PRO A 253 0.09 -11.60 11.53
N VAL A 254 1.37 -11.74 11.91
CA VAL A 254 2.29 -12.74 11.38
C VAL A 254 2.74 -13.64 12.53
N THR A 255 2.50 -14.91 12.42
CA THR A 255 2.82 -15.91 13.47
C THR A 255 4.00 -16.81 13.12
N SER A 256 4.47 -16.76 11.86
CA SER A 256 5.67 -17.50 11.45
C SER A 256 6.38 -16.80 10.28
N VAL A 257 7.71 -16.75 10.33
CA VAL A 257 8.58 -16.26 9.27
C VAL A 257 9.69 -17.29 9.01
N ASP A 258 9.84 -17.75 7.77
CA ASP A 258 10.82 -18.76 7.35
C ASP A 258 10.73 -20.03 8.20
N ALA A 259 9.51 -20.52 8.43
CA ALA A 259 9.18 -21.67 9.26
C ALA A 259 9.60 -21.55 10.76
N ARG A 260 9.93 -20.33 11.23
CA ARG A 260 10.18 -20.04 12.64
C ARG A 260 8.98 -19.35 13.25
N LEU A 261 8.52 -19.83 14.39
CA LEU A 261 7.43 -19.19 15.12
C LEU A 261 7.89 -17.82 15.65
N ILE A 262 7.00 -16.85 15.57
CA ILE A 262 7.15 -15.56 16.23
C ILE A 262 6.52 -15.67 17.62
N GLY A 263 7.29 -15.33 18.64
CA GLY A 263 6.85 -15.52 20.03
C GLY A 263 6.46 -16.99 20.30
N ASP A 264 5.23 -17.20 20.71
CA ASP A 264 4.64 -18.54 20.93
C ASP A 264 3.86 -19.08 19.70
N GLY A 265 3.94 -18.39 18.56
CA GLY A 265 3.22 -18.73 17.33
C GLY A 265 1.75 -18.33 17.33
N LYS A 266 1.35 -17.44 18.23
CA LYS A 266 -0.02 -16.91 18.33
C LYS A 266 -0.06 -15.42 18.12
N VAL A 267 -1.27 -14.93 17.86
CA VAL A 267 -1.54 -13.48 17.72
C VAL A 267 -1.39 -12.79 19.07
N GLY A 268 -0.44 -11.86 19.15
CA GLY A 268 -0.03 -11.24 20.40
C GLY A 268 -0.98 -10.16 20.93
N PRO A 269 -0.84 -9.78 22.21
CA PRO A 269 -1.70 -8.81 22.89
C PRO A 269 -1.51 -7.38 22.39
N VAL A 270 -0.29 -6.96 22.05
CA VAL A 270 -0.02 -5.59 21.55
C VAL A 270 -0.71 -5.39 20.20
N TYR A 271 -0.58 -6.35 19.27
CA TYR A 271 -1.31 -6.34 18.01
C TYR A 271 -2.81 -6.21 18.22
N LYS A 272 -3.41 -7.05 19.09
CA LYS A 272 -4.86 -7.03 19.35
C LYS A 272 -5.34 -5.68 19.87
N GLN A 273 -4.56 -5.07 20.75
CA GLN A 273 -4.86 -3.75 21.31
C GLN A 273 -4.80 -2.66 20.23
N LEU A 274 -3.75 -2.64 19.41
CA LEU A 274 -3.61 -1.66 18.35
C LEU A 274 -4.61 -1.86 17.22
N LEU A 275 -4.99 -3.11 16.92
CA LEU A 275 -6.06 -3.41 15.95
C LEU A 275 -7.41 -2.84 16.41
N ALA A 276 -7.74 -2.96 17.69
CA ALA A 276 -8.97 -2.38 18.22
C ALA A 276 -8.99 -0.84 18.09
N ASP A 277 -7.87 -0.19 18.40
CA ASP A 277 -7.73 1.26 18.23
C ASP A 277 -7.77 1.68 16.76
N PHE A 278 -7.14 0.91 15.87
CA PHE A 278 -7.15 1.20 14.45
C PHE A 278 -8.55 1.08 13.86
N LYS A 279 -9.31 0.05 14.21
CA LYS A 279 -10.73 -0.08 13.81
C LYS A 279 -11.54 1.11 14.29
N HIS A 280 -11.42 1.48 15.56
CA HIS A 280 -12.11 2.66 16.09
C HIS A 280 -11.72 3.95 15.33
N LEU A 281 -10.43 4.15 15.04
CA LEU A 281 -9.94 5.31 14.29
C LEU A 281 -10.56 5.36 12.88
N THR A 282 -10.55 4.24 12.14
CA THR A 282 -11.06 4.17 10.76
C THR A 282 -12.57 4.33 10.67
N GLU A 283 -13.32 3.93 11.71
CA GLU A 283 -14.78 4.08 11.78
C GLU A 283 -15.23 5.50 12.17
N THR A 284 -14.35 6.26 12.84
CA THR A 284 -14.72 7.57 13.42
C THR A 284 -14.05 8.76 12.76
N THR A 285 -13.09 8.55 11.89
CA THR A 285 -12.33 9.63 11.23
C THR A 285 -12.23 9.43 9.72
N GLY A 286 -12.17 10.54 8.99
CA GLY A 286 -11.99 10.52 7.53
C GLY A 286 -12.72 11.66 6.84
N THR A 287 -12.67 11.67 5.50
CA THR A 287 -13.41 12.60 4.65
C THR A 287 -14.76 11.98 4.27
N PRO A 288 -15.90 12.64 4.51
CA PRO A 288 -17.22 12.09 4.19
C PRO A 288 -17.38 11.85 2.68
N ILE A 289 -18.06 10.76 2.33
CA ILE A 289 -18.52 10.49 0.94
C ILE A 289 -19.89 11.18 0.74
N ALA A 290 -20.29 12.16 1.46
CA ALA A 290 -21.52 12.94 1.44
C ALA A 290 -22.81 12.20 1.02
#